data_433e20cfe3528d98a948160903d03274
#
_entry.id   433e20cfe3528d98a948160903d03274
#
_cell.length_a   1.000
_cell.length_b   1.000
_cell.length_c   1.000
_cell.angle_alpha   90.00
_cell.angle_beta   90.00
_cell.angle_gamma   90.00
#
_symmetry.space_group_name_H-M   'P 1'
#
loop_
_entity.id
_entity.type
_entity.pdbx_description
1 polymer ?
#
loop_
_entity_poly.entity_id
_entity_poly.type
_entity_poly.pdbx_seq_one_letter_code
_entity_poly.pdbx_strand_id
1 'polypeptide(L)'
;MRVHHRLQWRRDPDGTPYRARRSFPAGPANATVLLSGPGTVSVLDGTGRDDVLLDRLTATLVASGAQVLRCDMPVRDPERPASADDERRRAERLGRLLAGNRHVMTGPLSLIGFSLGGQALLRLLETGEPPRADRVVLIGTVVEADAFLTSRVPLIELVYGSLDLVGYLADENDDKLPPAVFEPAMYADWSARHLIGTHSPAVRVHVLDGLGHTLHPCGPGPARDPLPALTSLVGAGL
;
A
#
# COMPACT_ATOMS: atom_id res chain seq x y z
N MET A 1 -18.74 13.68 9.83
CA MET A 1 -19.09 12.26 10.09
C MET A 1 -18.19 11.73 11.21
N ARG A 2 -18.71 10.92 12.14
CA ARG A 2 -17.92 10.36 13.25
C ARG A 2 -17.22 9.09 12.80
N VAL A 3 -15.89 9.02 12.94
CA VAL A 3 -15.08 7.81 12.71
C VAL A 3 -15.02 7.01 13.99
N HIS A 4 -15.35 5.74 13.91
CA HIS A 4 -15.20 4.81 15.03
C HIS A 4 -13.91 4.00 14.86
N HIS A 5 -13.24 3.73 15.96
CA HIS A 5 -12.01 2.93 15.98
C HIS A 5 -12.17 1.77 16.95
N ARG A 6 -11.69 0.60 16.51
CA ARG A 6 -11.49 -0.57 17.37
C ARG A 6 -10.02 -0.95 17.31
N LEU A 7 -9.33 -0.78 18.43
CA LEU A 7 -7.92 -1.16 18.60
C LEU A 7 -7.86 -2.53 19.31
N GLN A 8 -6.97 -3.39 18.84
CA GLN A 8 -6.73 -4.72 19.42
C GLN A 8 -5.23 -4.98 19.48
N TRP A 9 -4.75 -5.53 20.58
CA TRP A 9 -3.42 -6.12 20.67
C TRP A 9 -3.44 -7.53 20.09
N ARG A 10 -2.46 -7.84 19.26
CA ARG A 10 -2.24 -9.14 18.63
C ARG A 10 -0.78 -9.52 18.80
N ARG A 11 -0.44 -10.76 18.44
CA ARG A 11 0.95 -11.25 18.45
C ARG A 11 1.29 -11.91 17.12
N ASP A 12 2.53 -11.74 16.71
CA ASP A 12 3.14 -12.53 15.66
C ASP A 12 3.47 -13.95 16.16
N PRO A 13 3.79 -14.91 15.28
CA PRO A 13 4.14 -16.27 15.69
C PRO A 13 5.34 -16.35 16.65
N ASP A 14 6.27 -15.40 16.56
CA ASP A 14 7.42 -15.26 17.47
C ASP A 14 7.05 -14.62 18.82
N GLY A 15 5.79 -14.31 19.06
CA GLY A 15 5.30 -13.68 20.29
C GLY A 15 5.35 -12.15 20.27
N THR A 16 5.96 -11.52 19.27
CA THR A 16 6.07 -10.05 19.16
C THR A 16 4.70 -9.40 19.15
N PRO A 17 4.39 -8.50 20.11
CA PRO A 17 3.10 -7.83 20.16
C PRO A 17 3.02 -6.73 19.11
N TYR A 18 1.82 -6.53 18.56
CA TYR A 18 1.52 -5.41 17.68
C TYR A 18 0.07 -4.94 17.85
N ARG A 19 -0.19 -3.68 17.53
CA ARG A 19 -1.55 -3.14 17.52
C ARG A 19 -2.19 -3.34 16.14
N ALA A 20 -3.46 -3.72 16.13
CA ALA A 20 -4.31 -3.77 14.95
C ALA A 20 -5.49 -2.81 15.16
N ARG A 21 -5.78 -1.96 14.17
CA ARG A 21 -6.84 -0.97 14.22
C ARG A 21 -7.82 -1.18 13.06
N ARG A 22 -9.09 -1.30 13.37
CA ARG A 22 -10.19 -1.17 12.43
C ARG A 22 -10.85 0.18 12.63
N SER A 23 -10.92 0.97 11.56
CA SER A 23 -11.63 2.25 11.52
C SER A 23 -12.84 2.10 10.62
N PHE A 24 -14.01 2.59 11.03
CA PHE A 24 -15.26 2.33 10.31
C PHE A 24 -16.29 3.46 10.54
N PRO A 25 -17.26 3.65 9.60
CA PRO A 25 -18.34 4.62 9.75
C PRO A 25 -19.33 4.22 10.85
N ALA A 26 -20.21 5.14 11.25
CA ALA A 26 -21.25 4.85 12.24
C ALA A 26 -22.31 3.85 11.73
N GLY A 27 -22.50 3.76 10.41
CA GLY A 27 -23.38 2.80 9.75
C GLY A 27 -22.63 1.61 9.16
N PRO A 28 -23.30 0.73 8.42
CA PRO A 28 -22.64 -0.35 7.69
C PRO A 28 -21.62 0.20 6.71
N ALA A 29 -20.44 -0.42 6.67
CA ALA A 29 -19.45 -0.10 5.65
C ALA A 29 -19.83 -0.75 4.31
N ASN A 30 -19.59 -0.05 3.21
CA ASN A 30 -19.85 -0.53 1.86
C ASN A 30 -18.64 -1.19 1.20
N ALA A 31 -17.44 -0.99 1.75
CA ALA A 31 -16.18 -1.56 1.26
C ALA A 31 -15.17 -1.77 2.38
N THR A 32 -14.14 -2.54 2.09
CA THR A 32 -13.01 -2.78 3.00
C THR A 32 -11.70 -2.34 2.34
N VAL A 33 -10.89 -1.60 3.09
CA VAL A 33 -9.55 -1.19 2.68
C VAL A 33 -8.52 -1.75 3.66
N LEU A 34 -7.52 -2.46 3.16
CA LEU A 34 -6.30 -2.79 3.90
C LEU A 34 -5.24 -1.74 3.54
N LEU A 35 -4.73 -1.02 4.54
CA LEU A 35 -3.75 0.04 4.34
C LEU A 35 -2.42 -0.34 5.03
N SER A 36 -1.37 -0.50 4.23
CA SER A 36 -0.02 -0.87 4.66
C SER A 36 0.93 0.32 4.55
N GLY A 37 1.57 0.66 5.66
CA GLY A 37 2.48 1.80 5.74
C GLY A 37 3.89 1.52 5.21
N PRO A 38 4.65 2.58 4.91
CA PRO A 38 6.00 2.52 4.34
C PRO A 38 7.07 2.25 5.39
N GLY A 39 8.31 2.18 4.90
CA GLY A 39 9.54 2.44 5.62
C GLY A 39 9.90 1.51 6.75
N THR A 40 10.81 2.02 7.58
CA THR A 40 11.40 1.29 8.70
C THR A 40 10.48 1.20 9.90
N VAL A 41 9.73 2.26 10.15
CA VAL A 41 8.77 2.36 11.25
C VAL A 41 7.44 2.85 10.70
N SER A 42 6.41 2.03 10.82
CA SER A 42 5.02 2.41 10.55
C SER A 42 4.17 1.87 11.69
N VAL A 43 3.70 2.78 12.52
CA VAL A 43 2.97 2.49 13.75
C VAL A 43 1.65 3.26 13.81
N LEU A 44 0.75 2.84 14.69
CA LEU A 44 -0.61 3.40 14.79
C LEU A 44 -0.73 4.59 15.75
N ASP A 45 0.37 5.12 16.27
CA ASP A 45 0.34 6.26 17.22
C ASP A 45 0.37 7.64 16.55
N GLY A 46 0.57 7.68 15.23
CA GLY A 46 0.55 8.94 14.49
C GLY A 46 1.81 9.79 14.66
N THR A 47 2.89 9.23 15.22
CA THR A 47 4.12 9.98 15.50
C THR A 47 5.09 10.01 14.32
N GLY A 48 4.99 9.06 13.39
CA GLY A 48 5.81 9.01 12.18
C GLY A 48 5.34 10.03 11.13
N ARG A 49 6.30 10.52 10.33
CA ARG A 49 6.00 11.44 9.22
C ARG A 49 4.86 10.94 8.32
N ASP A 50 4.91 9.69 7.96
CA ASP A 50 3.97 9.07 7.03
C ASP A 50 2.66 8.68 7.72
N ASP A 51 2.67 8.49 9.04
CA ASP A 51 1.48 8.12 9.82
C ASP A 51 0.40 9.20 9.79
N VAL A 52 0.78 10.48 9.73
CA VAL A 52 -0.16 11.60 9.59
C VAL A 52 -0.95 11.49 8.29
N LEU A 53 -0.28 11.20 7.17
CA LEU A 53 -0.94 11.00 5.87
C LEU A 53 -1.85 9.76 5.91
N LEU A 54 -1.38 8.66 6.50
CA LEU A 54 -2.15 7.42 6.61
C LEU A 54 -3.38 7.61 7.49
N ASP A 55 -3.32 8.41 8.57
CA ASP A 55 -4.46 8.72 9.42
C ASP A 55 -5.47 9.62 8.72
N ARG A 56 -5.01 10.63 7.99
CA ARG A 56 -5.87 11.50 7.16
C ARG A 56 -6.55 10.68 6.05
N LEU A 57 -5.81 9.82 5.35
CA LEU A 57 -6.37 8.92 4.34
C LEU A 57 -7.40 7.98 4.95
N THR A 58 -7.11 7.39 6.11
CA THR A 58 -8.06 6.55 6.85
C THR A 58 -9.35 7.31 7.14
N ALA A 59 -9.25 8.54 7.66
CA ALA A 59 -10.44 9.34 7.99
C ALA A 59 -11.28 9.66 6.74
N THR A 60 -10.63 9.98 5.62
CA THR A 60 -11.29 10.27 4.35
C THR A 60 -11.99 9.04 3.77
N LEU A 61 -11.34 7.87 3.77
CA LEU A 61 -11.93 6.62 3.31
C LEU A 61 -13.13 6.19 4.16
N VAL A 62 -13.03 6.37 5.47
CA VAL A 62 -14.17 6.12 6.38
C VAL A 62 -15.31 7.10 6.11
N ALA A 63 -14.99 8.37 5.81
CA ALA A 63 -15.99 9.36 5.42
C ALA A 63 -16.70 9.00 4.13
N SER A 64 -16.05 8.28 3.21
CA SER A 64 -16.64 7.75 1.96
C SER A 64 -17.41 6.43 2.16
N GLY A 65 -17.50 5.94 3.40
CA GLY A 65 -18.28 4.74 3.73
C GLY A 65 -17.47 3.45 3.85
N ALA A 66 -16.16 3.46 3.62
CA ALA A 66 -15.33 2.28 3.75
C ALA A 66 -14.96 1.98 5.22
N GLN A 67 -14.68 0.72 5.53
CA GLN A 67 -13.89 0.39 6.71
C GLN A 67 -12.41 0.24 6.32
N VAL A 68 -11.51 0.64 7.22
CA VAL A 68 -10.07 0.60 6.99
C VAL A 68 -9.38 -0.26 8.05
N LEU A 69 -8.59 -1.22 7.61
CA LEU A 69 -7.76 -2.09 8.44
C LEU A 69 -6.30 -1.64 8.36
N ARG A 70 -5.68 -1.38 9.50
CA ARG A 70 -4.25 -1.06 9.64
C ARG A 70 -3.65 -1.79 10.84
N CYS A 71 -2.35 -1.98 10.84
CA CYS A 71 -1.62 -2.46 12.01
C CYS A 71 -0.22 -1.86 12.09
N ASP A 72 0.39 -1.95 13.27
CA ASP A 72 1.82 -1.68 13.40
C ASP A 72 2.59 -2.66 12.49
N MET A 73 3.52 -2.15 11.69
CA MET A 73 4.36 -2.98 10.84
C MET A 73 5.59 -3.51 11.62
N PRO A 74 6.14 -4.67 11.25
CA PRO A 74 7.42 -5.11 11.80
C PRO A 74 8.47 -4.02 11.61
N VAL A 75 9.17 -3.69 12.69
CA VAL A 75 10.29 -2.74 12.66
C VAL A 75 11.46 -3.42 11.97
N ARG A 76 12.15 -2.71 11.10
CA ARG A 76 13.41 -3.12 10.51
C ARG A 76 14.52 -2.13 10.83
N ASP A 77 15.76 -2.60 10.72
CA ASP A 77 16.95 -1.77 10.85
C ASP A 77 17.00 -0.74 9.71
N PRO A 78 17.00 0.56 10.01
CA PRO A 78 17.05 1.60 8.98
C PRO A 78 18.38 1.65 8.22
N GLU A 79 19.47 1.12 8.80
CA GLU A 79 20.81 1.15 8.20
C GLU A 79 21.02 0.04 7.16
N ARG A 80 20.08 -0.89 7.04
CA ARG A 80 20.14 -1.97 6.04
C ARG A 80 19.09 -1.78 4.97
N PRO A 81 19.38 -2.14 3.73
CA PRO A 81 18.35 -2.26 2.68
C PRO A 81 17.20 -3.17 3.13
N ALA A 82 16.01 -2.94 2.59
CA ALA A 82 14.90 -3.86 2.79
C ALA A 82 15.25 -5.23 2.18
N SER A 83 14.84 -6.28 2.86
CA SER A 83 15.08 -7.66 2.45
C SER A 83 13.78 -8.39 2.13
N ALA A 84 13.88 -9.48 1.39
CA ALA A 84 12.74 -10.38 1.14
C ALA A 84 12.12 -10.92 2.45
N ASP A 85 12.91 -11.02 3.54
CA ASP A 85 12.40 -11.40 4.86
C ASP A 85 11.54 -10.30 5.49
N ASP A 86 11.94 -9.04 5.34
CA ASP A 86 11.14 -7.89 5.80
C ASP A 86 9.80 -7.83 5.09
N GLU A 87 9.78 -8.04 3.77
CA GLU A 87 8.56 -8.11 2.97
C GLU A 87 7.67 -9.27 3.41
N ARG A 88 8.25 -10.47 3.56
CA ARG A 88 7.54 -11.67 3.98
C ARG A 88 6.89 -11.50 5.35
N ARG A 89 7.62 -11.03 6.35
CA ARG A 89 7.10 -10.78 7.73
C ARG A 89 5.94 -9.78 7.71
N ARG A 90 6.02 -8.74 6.89
CA ARG A 90 4.93 -7.77 6.71
C ARG A 90 3.74 -8.40 6.02
N ALA A 91 3.95 -9.15 4.93
CA ALA A 91 2.89 -9.86 4.21
C ALA A 91 2.13 -10.83 5.13
N GLU A 92 2.85 -11.63 5.92
CA GLU A 92 2.25 -12.54 6.90
C GLU A 92 1.41 -11.81 7.94
N ARG A 93 1.88 -10.66 8.45
CA ARG A 93 1.11 -9.86 9.42
C ARG A 93 -0.15 -9.29 8.78
N LEU A 94 -0.07 -8.79 7.55
CA LEU A 94 -1.24 -8.30 6.79
C LEU A 94 -2.24 -9.43 6.50
N GLY A 95 -1.76 -10.60 6.12
CA GLY A 95 -2.60 -11.79 5.94
C GLY A 95 -3.36 -12.17 7.21
N ARG A 96 -2.67 -12.19 8.36
CA ARG A 96 -3.32 -12.43 9.67
C ARG A 96 -4.33 -11.33 10.04
N LEU A 97 -4.04 -10.07 9.69
CA LEU A 97 -4.97 -8.98 9.91
C LEU A 97 -6.26 -9.17 9.12
N LEU A 98 -6.17 -9.53 7.84
CA LEU A 98 -7.33 -9.84 6.99
C LEU A 98 -8.10 -11.05 7.52
N ALA A 99 -7.41 -12.17 7.76
CA ALA A 99 -8.03 -13.41 8.25
C ALA A 99 -8.81 -13.17 9.54
N GLY A 100 -8.22 -12.44 10.49
CA GLY A 100 -8.85 -12.14 11.78
C GLY A 100 -10.00 -11.13 11.71
N ASN A 101 -10.20 -10.47 10.57
CA ASN A 101 -11.32 -9.54 10.35
C ASN A 101 -12.32 -10.02 9.28
N ARG A 102 -12.12 -11.22 8.70
CA ARG A 102 -12.97 -11.73 7.60
C ARG A 102 -14.45 -11.67 7.91
N HIS A 103 -14.85 -11.92 9.14
CA HIS A 103 -16.25 -11.93 9.60
C HIS A 103 -16.91 -10.54 9.64
N VAL A 104 -16.12 -9.46 9.56
CA VAL A 104 -16.62 -8.06 9.55
C VAL A 104 -16.28 -7.32 8.27
N MET A 105 -15.57 -7.97 7.36
CA MET A 105 -15.28 -7.38 6.04
C MET A 105 -16.55 -7.33 5.20
N THR A 106 -16.75 -6.22 4.51
CA THR A 106 -17.93 -5.96 3.67
C THR A 106 -17.51 -5.36 2.34
N GLY A 107 -18.29 -5.65 1.30
CA GLY A 107 -18.11 -5.10 -0.03
C GLY A 107 -16.76 -5.45 -0.69
N PRO A 108 -16.35 -4.69 -1.70
CA PRO A 108 -15.10 -4.88 -2.38
C PRO A 108 -13.89 -4.65 -1.46
N LEU A 109 -12.81 -5.39 -1.69
CA LEU A 109 -11.54 -5.26 -0.97
C LEU A 109 -10.52 -4.49 -1.81
N SER A 110 -10.07 -3.36 -1.30
CA SER A 110 -8.93 -2.62 -1.84
C SER A 110 -7.71 -2.79 -0.95
N LEU A 111 -6.55 -3.05 -1.56
CA LEU A 111 -5.25 -3.10 -0.89
C LEU A 111 -4.47 -1.85 -1.25
N ILE A 112 -4.02 -1.09 -0.26
CA ILE A 112 -3.21 0.13 -0.47
C ILE A 112 -1.89 -0.03 0.27
N GLY A 113 -0.78 0.06 -0.45
CA GLY A 113 0.56 -0.06 0.12
C GLY A 113 1.49 1.07 -0.28
N PHE A 114 2.24 1.57 0.69
CA PHE A 114 3.25 2.60 0.48
C PHE A 114 4.65 1.99 0.54
N SER A 115 5.46 2.17 -0.52
CA SER A 115 6.84 1.72 -0.56
C SER A 115 6.99 0.24 -0.13
N LEU A 116 7.75 -0.07 0.90
CA LEU A 116 7.88 -1.43 1.46
C LEU A 116 6.53 -2.07 1.85
N GLY A 117 5.53 -1.25 2.18
CA GLY A 117 4.16 -1.74 2.39
C GLY A 117 3.51 -2.25 1.10
N GLY A 118 3.85 -1.67 -0.04
CA GLY A 118 3.43 -2.15 -1.35
C GLY A 118 4.11 -3.46 -1.74
N GLN A 119 5.42 -3.59 -1.50
CA GLN A 119 6.14 -4.86 -1.69
C GLN A 119 5.54 -5.98 -0.84
N ALA A 120 5.20 -5.69 0.41
CA ALA A 120 4.52 -6.65 1.27
C ALA A 120 3.14 -7.07 0.75
N LEU A 121 2.40 -6.18 0.08
CA LEU A 121 1.13 -6.53 -0.57
C LEU A 121 1.35 -7.43 -1.79
N LEU A 122 2.37 -7.18 -2.61
CA LEU A 122 2.73 -8.07 -3.72
C LEU A 122 3.06 -9.46 -3.18
N ARG A 123 3.90 -9.55 -2.14
CA ARG A 123 4.18 -10.83 -1.47
C ARG A 123 2.95 -11.53 -0.92
N LEU A 124 2.00 -10.77 -0.36
CA LEU A 124 0.72 -11.32 0.12
C LEU A 124 -0.10 -11.94 -1.02
N LEU A 125 -0.06 -11.34 -2.20
CA LEU A 125 -0.77 -11.80 -3.40
C LEU A 125 -0.10 -13.00 -4.09
N GLU A 126 1.17 -13.27 -3.77
CA GLU A 126 1.95 -14.43 -4.23
C GLU A 126 1.73 -15.69 -3.38
N THR A 127 1.08 -15.59 -2.22
CA THR A 127 0.89 -16.73 -1.31
C THR A 127 -0.06 -17.78 -1.87
N GLY A 128 -0.05 -19.00 -1.27
CA GLY A 128 -0.93 -20.08 -1.68
C GLY A 128 -2.42 -19.83 -1.44
N GLU A 129 -2.75 -18.94 -0.52
CA GLU A 129 -4.14 -18.50 -0.20
C GLU A 129 -4.23 -16.96 -0.17
N PRO A 130 -4.06 -16.30 -1.32
CA PRO A 130 -4.08 -14.85 -1.37
C PRO A 130 -5.50 -14.30 -1.15
N PRO A 131 -5.62 -13.08 -0.62
CA PRO A 131 -6.92 -12.43 -0.56
C PRO A 131 -7.44 -12.13 -1.97
N ARG A 132 -8.74 -12.26 -2.17
CA ARG A 132 -9.38 -11.72 -3.38
C ARG A 132 -9.49 -10.21 -3.23
N ALA A 133 -8.70 -9.49 -4.01
CA ALA A 133 -8.72 -8.04 -4.03
C ALA A 133 -9.34 -7.53 -5.33
N ASP A 134 -10.22 -6.55 -5.23
CA ASP A 134 -10.84 -5.90 -6.40
C ASP A 134 -9.92 -4.83 -6.97
N ARG A 135 -9.03 -4.28 -6.14
CA ARG A 135 -8.05 -3.26 -6.53
C ARG A 135 -6.82 -3.33 -5.64
N VAL A 136 -5.67 -3.02 -6.23
CA VAL A 136 -4.41 -2.78 -5.52
C VAL A 136 -3.88 -1.40 -5.89
N VAL A 137 -3.49 -0.60 -4.91
CA VAL A 137 -2.87 0.71 -5.10
C VAL A 137 -1.48 0.65 -4.48
N LEU A 138 -0.46 0.77 -5.30
CA LEU A 138 0.95 0.74 -4.91
C LEU A 138 1.53 2.15 -5.02
N ILE A 139 1.95 2.72 -3.90
CA ILE A 139 2.42 4.10 -3.80
C ILE A 139 3.92 4.10 -3.54
N GLY A 140 4.70 4.73 -4.42
CA GLY A 140 6.16 4.73 -4.34
C GLY A 140 6.75 3.31 -4.31
N THR A 141 6.07 2.33 -4.89
CA THR A 141 6.48 0.93 -4.91
C THR A 141 7.03 0.58 -6.28
N VAL A 142 8.26 0.11 -6.33
CA VAL A 142 8.92 -0.34 -7.56
C VAL A 142 8.66 -1.83 -7.76
N VAL A 143 8.20 -2.22 -8.94
CA VAL A 143 8.08 -3.63 -9.32
C VAL A 143 9.42 -4.02 -9.96
N GLU A 144 10.37 -4.50 -9.13
CA GLU A 144 11.77 -4.74 -9.53
C GLU A 144 11.96 -6.07 -10.24
N ALA A 145 11.13 -7.06 -9.92
CA ALA A 145 11.24 -8.42 -10.46
C ALA A 145 9.85 -9.00 -10.69
N ASP A 146 9.80 -10.15 -11.33
CA ASP A 146 8.56 -10.88 -11.56
C ASP A 146 7.80 -11.13 -10.25
N ALA A 147 6.63 -10.54 -10.13
CA ALA A 147 5.69 -10.75 -9.05
C ALA A 147 4.58 -11.70 -9.51
N PHE A 148 4.54 -12.91 -8.94
CA PHE A 148 3.59 -13.95 -9.32
C PHE A 148 2.29 -13.84 -8.55
N LEU A 149 1.33 -13.12 -9.11
CA LEU A 149 0.02 -12.92 -8.50
C LEU A 149 -0.84 -14.18 -8.64
N THR A 150 -0.99 -14.93 -7.57
CA THR A 150 -1.86 -16.14 -7.53
C THR A 150 -3.34 -15.76 -7.39
N SER A 151 -3.63 -14.55 -6.92
CA SER A 151 -4.97 -14.00 -6.84
C SER A 151 -5.37 -13.25 -8.11
N ARG A 152 -6.65 -13.31 -8.46
CA ARG A 152 -7.21 -12.42 -9.47
C ARG A 152 -7.31 -11.00 -8.91
N VAL A 153 -6.48 -10.11 -9.45
CA VAL A 153 -6.54 -8.66 -9.20
C VAL A 153 -6.90 -7.99 -10.52
N PRO A 154 -8.11 -7.45 -10.68
CA PRO A 154 -8.52 -6.86 -11.96
C PRO A 154 -7.81 -5.53 -12.26
N LEU A 155 -7.42 -4.77 -11.24
CA LEU A 155 -6.82 -3.45 -11.42
C LEU A 155 -5.70 -3.19 -10.41
N ILE A 156 -4.54 -2.77 -10.92
CA ILE A 156 -3.41 -2.25 -10.14
C ILE A 156 -3.16 -0.80 -10.54
N GLU A 157 -3.20 0.08 -9.55
CA GLU A 157 -2.84 1.49 -9.70
C GLU A 157 -1.44 1.71 -9.12
N LEU A 158 -0.51 2.20 -9.92
CA LEU A 158 0.83 2.61 -9.49
C LEU A 158 0.84 4.13 -9.32
N VAL A 159 1.21 4.62 -8.14
CA VAL A 159 1.16 6.05 -7.81
C VAL A 159 2.54 6.52 -7.38
N TYR A 160 3.07 7.52 -8.05
CA TYR A 160 4.39 8.08 -7.77
C TYR A 160 4.31 9.59 -7.60
N GLY A 161 5.16 10.15 -6.78
CA GLY A 161 5.44 11.58 -6.80
C GLY A 161 6.37 11.91 -7.97
N SER A 162 6.21 13.07 -8.61
CA SER A 162 7.12 13.49 -9.69
C SER A 162 8.56 13.76 -9.22
N LEU A 163 8.76 13.87 -7.91
CA LEU A 163 10.06 14.03 -7.24
C LEU A 163 10.44 12.78 -6.43
N ASP A 164 9.85 11.62 -6.72
CA ASP A 164 10.20 10.34 -6.14
C ASP A 164 11.46 9.77 -6.79
N LEU A 165 12.63 10.17 -6.29
CA LEU A 165 13.91 9.67 -6.79
C LEU A 165 14.24 8.26 -6.26
N VAL A 166 13.65 7.85 -5.16
CA VAL A 166 13.93 6.54 -4.55
C VAL A 166 13.34 5.40 -5.38
N GLY A 167 12.17 5.62 -5.96
CA GLY A 167 11.50 4.64 -6.81
C GLY A 167 12.06 4.51 -8.22
N TYR A 168 12.95 5.43 -8.64
CA TYR A 168 13.44 5.51 -10.03
C TYR A 168 14.96 5.40 -10.18
N LEU A 169 15.69 5.35 -9.08
CA LEU A 169 17.13 5.13 -9.13
C LEU A 169 17.37 3.66 -9.49
N ALA A 170 17.33 3.39 -10.79
CA ALA A 170 17.90 2.17 -11.33
C ALA A 170 19.43 2.26 -11.21
N ASP A 171 20.08 1.19 -10.83
CA ASP A 171 21.51 1.05 -11.08
C ASP A 171 21.68 0.99 -12.60
N GLU A 172 22.42 1.95 -13.19
CA GLU A 172 22.65 2.06 -14.62
C GLU A 172 23.23 0.77 -15.23
N ASN A 173 23.73 -0.13 -14.42
CA ASN A 173 24.32 -1.39 -14.79
C ASN A 173 23.43 -2.62 -14.59
N ASP A 174 22.19 -2.45 -14.10
CA ASP A 174 21.27 -3.57 -13.89
C ASP A 174 20.06 -3.47 -14.85
N ASP A 175 20.13 -4.25 -15.95
CA ASP A 175 19.04 -4.37 -16.93
C ASP A 175 17.71 -4.87 -16.36
N LYS A 176 17.70 -5.27 -15.08
CA LYS A 176 16.52 -5.77 -14.37
C LYS A 176 15.76 -4.67 -13.63
N LEU A 177 16.33 -3.47 -13.54
CA LEU A 177 15.67 -2.36 -12.86
C LEU A 177 14.86 -1.51 -13.86
N PRO A 178 13.80 -0.84 -13.36
CA PRO A 178 13.01 0.07 -14.18
C PRO A 178 13.88 1.18 -14.79
N PRO A 179 13.51 1.70 -15.96
CA PRO A 179 14.29 2.73 -16.64
C PRO A 179 14.52 3.96 -15.74
N ALA A 180 15.75 4.48 -15.77
CA ALA A 180 16.16 5.65 -14.97
C ALA A 180 15.39 6.92 -15.31
N VAL A 181 14.83 7.01 -16.52
CA VAL A 181 13.96 8.11 -16.95
C VAL A 181 12.52 7.65 -16.76
N PHE A 182 11.82 8.30 -15.85
CA PHE A 182 10.42 7.97 -15.58
C PHE A 182 9.50 8.55 -16.65
N GLU A 183 9.04 7.66 -17.52
CA GLU A 183 7.89 7.93 -18.38
C GLU A 183 6.72 7.03 -17.94
N PRO A 184 5.56 7.60 -17.55
CA PRO A 184 4.45 6.82 -17.01
C PRO A 184 4.01 5.65 -17.88
N ALA A 185 4.01 5.81 -19.20
CA ALA A 185 3.65 4.75 -20.14
C ALA A 185 4.68 3.62 -20.14
N MET A 186 5.97 3.93 -20.20
CA MET A 186 7.05 2.92 -20.16
C MET A 186 7.06 2.17 -18.84
N TYR A 187 6.82 2.87 -17.74
CA TYR A 187 6.79 2.26 -16.43
C TYR A 187 5.56 1.36 -16.24
N ALA A 188 4.41 1.76 -16.79
CA ALA A 188 3.22 0.92 -16.82
C ALA A 188 3.46 -0.38 -17.61
N ASP A 189 4.07 -0.27 -18.78
CA ASP A 189 4.43 -1.42 -19.62
C ASP A 189 5.45 -2.35 -18.92
N TRP A 190 6.45 -1.76 -18.26
CA TRP A 190 7.40 -2.51 -17.46
C TRP A 190 6.69 -3.28 -16.33
N SER A 191 5.94 -2.59 -15.52
CA SER A 191 5.23 -3.19 -14.39
C SER A 191 4.22 -4.25 -14.84
N ALA A 192 3.51 -4.02 -15.94
CA ALA A 192 2.56 -4.99 -16.49
C ALA A 192 3.25 -6.28 -16.93
N ARG A 193 4.49 -6.21 -17.44
CA ARG A 193 5.27 -7.40 -17.82
C ARG A 193 5.80 -8.18 -16.62
N HIS A 194 6.06 -7.51 -15.49
CA HIS A 194 6.59 -8.10 -14.27
C HIS A 194 5.50 -8.50 -13.25
N LEU A 195 4.27 -8.04 -13.45
CA LEU A 195 3.10 -8.49 -12.69
C LEU A 195 2.48 -9.70 -13.38
N ILE A 196 3.08 -10.86 -13.16
CA ILE A 196 2.70 -12.12 -13.80
C ILE A 196 1.62 -12.82 -12.98
N GLY A 197 0.66 -13.46 -13.63
CA GLY A 197 -0.37 -14.21 -12.93
C GLY A 197 -1.30 -14.95 -13.87
N THR A 198 -2.25 -15.70 -13.31
CA THR A 198 -3.28 -16.42 -14.08
C THR A 198 -4.20 -15.47 -14.85
N HIS A 199 -4.24 -14.22 -14.44
CA HIS A 199 -5.01 -13.14 -15.07
C HIS A 199 -4.15 -11.88 -15.07
N SER A 200 -3.84 -11.35 -16.24
CA SER A 200 -3.13 -10.07 -16.35
C SER A 200 -4.00 -8.93 -15.80
N PRO A 201 -3.56 -8.23 -14.75
CA PRO A 201 -4.30 -7.06 -14.25
C PRO A 201 -4.21 -5.91 -15.25
N ALA A 202 -5.21 -5.02 -15.25
CA ALA A 202 -5.03 -3.71 -15.85
C ALA A 202 -4.11 -2.90 -14.94
N VAL A 203 -2.99 -2.41 -15.49
CA VAL A 203 -2.05 -1.54 -14.76
C VAL A 203 -2.22 -0.11 -15.22
N ARG A 204 -2.35 0.82 -14.28
CA ARG A 204 -2.39 2.26 -14.53
C ARG A 204 -1.32 2.96 -13.71
N VAL A 205 -0.68 3.96 -14.29
CA VAL A 205 0.34 4.76 -13.63
C VAL A 205 -0.14 6.19 -13.44
N HIS A 206 0.04 6.72 -12.23
CA HIS A 206 -0.30 8.07 -11.86
C HIS A 206 0.93 8.77 -11.31
N VAL A 207 1.21 9.96 -11.82
CA VAL A 207 2.29 10.83 -11.34
C VAL A 207 1.68 12.05 -10.69
N LEU A 208 1.98 12.25 -9.41
CA LEU A 208 1.50 13.39 -8.63
C LEU A 208 2.61 14.43 -8.54
N ASP A 209 2.40 15.57 -9.19
CA ASP A 209 3.39 16.61 -9.33
C ASP A 209 3.76 17.28 -7.99
N GLY A 210 5.07 17.56 -7.80
CA GLY A 210 5.63 18.19 -6.60
C GLY A 210 5.69 17.31 -5.35
N LEU A 211 5.45 16.01 -5.48
CA LEU A 211 5.49 15.07 -4.37
C LEU A 211 6.69 14.11 -4.48
N GLY A 212 7.22 13.71 -3.33
CA GLY A 212 8.31 12.73 -3.20
C GLY A 212 7.82 11.31 -2.97
N HIS A 213 8.72 10.44 -2.50
CA HIS A 213 8.58 8.99 -2.42
C HIS A 213 7.29 8.49 -1.76
N THR A 214 6.96 8.97 -0.58
CA THR A 214 5.72 8.59 0.12
C THR A 214 4.65 9.68 0.02
N LEU A 215 4.66 10.40 -1.09
CA LEU A 215 3.75 11.52 -1.39
C LEU A 215 3.84 12.68 -0.39
N HIS A 216 4.99 12.86 0.26
CA HIS A 216 5.26 14.07 1.03
C HIS A 216 5.58 15.23 0.07
N PRO A 217 5.15 16.45 0.37
CA PRO A 217 5.50 17.62 -0.42
C PRO A 217 7.01 17.83 -0.50
N CYS A 218 7.54 18.03 -1.71
CA CYS A 218 8.95 18.26 -1.98
C CYS A 218 9.10 19.45 -2.94
N GLY A 219 10.24 20.15 -2.84
CA GLY A 219 10.57 21.24 -3.77
C GLY A 219 9.99 22.60 -3.41
N PRO A 220 10.39 23.63 -4.15
CA PRO A 220 9.92 25.02 -3.96
C PRO A 220 8.49 25.16 -4.49
N GLY A 221 7.56 25.50 -3.65
CA GLY A 221 6.18 25.75 -4.04
C GLY A 221 5.19 25.49 -2.91
N PRO A 222 3.91 25.82 -3.10
CA PRO A 222 2.89 25.48 -2.12
C PRO A 222 2.78 23.96 -1.98
N ALA A 223 2.79 23.49 -0.74
CA ALA A 223 2.65 22.07 -0.43
C ALA A 223 1.37 21.52 -1.06
N ARG A 224 1.50 20.57 -1.97
CA ARG A 224 0.34 19.88 -2.57
C ARG A 224 -0.16 18.78 -1.65
N ASP A 225 -1.46 18.76 -1.41
CA ASP A 225 -2.10 17.68 -0.64
C ASP A 225 -2.37 16.48 -1.54
N PRO A 226 -1.79 15.30 -1.28
CA PRO A 226 -2.03 14.10 -2.09
C PRO A 226 -3.42 13.48 -1.86
N LEU A 227 -4.12 13.83 -0.76
CA LEU A 227 -5.37 13.19 -0.37
C LEU A 227 -6.47 13.24 -1.42
N PRO A 228 -6.76 14.37 -2.09
CA PRO A 228 -7.81 14.41 -3.11
C PRO A 228 -7.56 13.42 -4.24
N ALA A 229 -6.32 13.33 -4.73
CA ALA A 229 -5.94 12.38 -5.78
C ALA A 229 -6.05 10.93 -5.30
N LEU A 230 -5.50 10.61 -4.13
CA LEU A 230 -5.59 9.26 -3.55
C LEU A 230 -7.03 8.84 -3.29
N THR A 231 -7.85 9.74 -2.77
CA THR A 231 -9.25 9.46 -2.50
C THR A 231 -10.02 9.22 -3.79
N SER A 232 -9.75 9.98 -4.84
CA SER A 232 -10.36 9.77 -6.16
C SER A 232 -9.97 8.41 -6.74
N LEU A 233 -8.68 8.04 -6.64
CA LEU A 233 -8.19 6.75 -7.12
C LEU A 233 -8.83 5.57 -6.38
N VAL A 234 -8.97 5.65 -5.06
CA VAL A 234 -9.56 4.58 -4.26
C VAL A 234 -11.09 4.64 -4.30
N GLY A 235 -11.67 5.83 -4.29
CA GLY A 235 -13.11 6.06 -4.22
C GLY A 235 -13.87 5.73 -5.52
N ALA A 236 -13.21 5.68 -6.67
CA ALA A 236 -13.83 5.31 -7.94
C ALA A 236 -14.35 3.86 -8.02
N GLY A 237 -14.28 3.11 -6.94
CA GLY A 237 -14.77 1.71 -6.83
C GLY A 237 -15.36 1.38 -5.46
N LEU A 238 -15.62 2.39 -4.61
CA LEU A 238 -16.28 2.25 -3.31
C LEU A 238 -17.79 2.43 -3.42
#